data_2266ff9eb1c457a6c6bab88fdaea261f
#
_entry.id   2266ff9eb1c457a6c6bab88fdaea261f
#
_cell.length_a   1.000
_cell.length_b   1.000
_cell.length_c   1.000
_cell.angle_alpha   90.00
_cell.angle_beta   90.00
_cell.angle_gamma   90.00
#
_symmetry.space_group_name_H-M   'P 1'
#
loop_
_entity.id
_entity.type
_entity.pdbx_description
1 polymer ?
#
loop_
_entity_poly.entity_id
_entity_poly.type
_entity_poly.pdbx_seq_one_letter_code
_entity_poly.pdbx_strand_id
1 'polypeptide(L)'
;MSLMRDKSLWRQVLVQTPVLVLLSLADVDFDPGLTPRPPGALTAAITAVLWVGLLWQRRRPEPALMLLAATLTVLAVATNGFSLLGYAVVCWQAYFIAANLPVRRKLWVTLLLLGAVGTLVLSTVRSYFFLHQILGLDSTLGLQQFFVLYSALIFITLLSIALCWQLGLRSRRRRLRLEELHARAELAAVTERTRIAREMHDIVAHSLTAVIAQADGGRYAARHNPEAALQALTTISHTGRDALTQMRQLLSVLRDDDTRETSSSPGLERIEELLHEAQRGGVHIDWHETGTRRQLDPARGLTVYRIVQEALTNIMKHAGPTDARLEVDWSAASSIRVSVDNAPGTGVYEAVDSTGRGLQGMRERARIHGGTARWGDSQYYEGGFNVTVEIPT
;
A
#
# COMPACT_ATOMS: atom_id res chain seq x y z
N MET A 1 21.01 24.13 3.18
CA MET A 1 20.73 23.38 1.93
C MET A 1 19.80 22.15 2.10
N SER A 2 19.25 21.88 3.28
CA SER A 2 18.32 20.73 3.51
C SER A 2 16.83 21.03 3.28
N LEU A 3 16.44 22.29 3.08
CA LEU A 3 15.05 22.74 2.94
C LEU A 3 14.40 22.38 1.59
N MET A 4 15.19 22.16 0.51
CA MET A 4 14.68 21.87 -0.82
C MET A 4 14.33 20.39 -1.08
N ARG A 5 14.65 19.47 -0.17
CA ARG A 5 14.43 18.02 -0.33
C ARG A 5 13.14 17.47 0.27
N ASP A 6 12.39 18.28 1.02
CA ASP A 6 11.17 17.80 1.67
C ASP A 6 9.96 17.93 0.73
N LYS A 7 9.67 16.86 -0.02
CA LYS A 7 8.50 16.77 -0.93
C LYS A 7 7.17 17.11 -0.24
N SER A 8 7.08 16.93 1.09
CA SER A 8 5.88 17.23 1.87
C SER A 8 5.68 18.73 2.07
N LEU A 9 6.76 19.48 2.20
CA LEU A 9 6.77 20.95 2.31
C LEU A 9 6.31 21.59 0.98
N TRP A 10 6.86 21.13 -0.14
CA TRP A 10 6.49 21.63 -1.47
C TRP A 10 5.01 21.39 -1.80
N ARG A 11 4.49 20.22 -1.44
CA ARG A 11 3.07 19.93 -1.59
C ARG A 11 2.18 20.87 -0.79
N GLN A 12 2.61 21.27 0.42
CA GLN A 12 1.86 22.26 1.21
C GLN A 12 1.92 23.65 0.62
N VAL A 13 3.10 24.11 0.22
CA VAL A 13 3.27 25.41 -0.43
C VAL A 13 2.35 25.48 -1.67
N LEU A 14 2.38 24.46 -2.51
CA LEU A 14 1.56 24.41 -3.73
C LEU A 14 0.04 24.44 -3.46
N VAL A 15 -0.43 23.85 -2.36
CA VAL A 15 -1.87 23.81 -2.05
C VAL A 15 -2.32 25.01 -1.21
N GLN A 16 -1.53 25.40 -0.20
CA GLN A 16 -1.93 26.47 0.72
C GLN A 16 -1.76 27.88 0.13
N THR A 17 -0.74 28.11 -0.67
CA THR A 17 -0.47 29.46 -1.23
C THR A 17 -1.62 29.95 -2.11
N PRO A 18 -2.12 29.19 -3.11
CA PRO A 18 -3.24 29.66 -3.94
C PRO A 18 -4.50 29.93 -3.12
N VAL A 19 -4.79 29.08 -2.13
CA VAL A 19 -5.98 29.22 -1.28
C VAL A 19 -5.89 30.49 -0.43
N LEU A 20 -4.73 30.75 0.19
CA LEU A 20 -4.54 31.97 1.01
C LEU A 20 -4.58 33.24 0.15
N VAL A 21 -3.99 33.22 -1.05
CA VAL A 21 -4.06 34.34 -1.98
C VAL A 21 -5.50 34.58 -2.43
N LEU A 22 -6.22 33.53 -2.81
CA LEU A 22 -7.63 33.65 -3.21
C LEU A 22 -8.49 34.21 -2.09
N LEU A 23 -8.32 33.74 -0.86
CA LEU A 23 -9.06 34.24 0.31
C LEU A 23 -8.69 35.67 0.66
N SER A 24 -7.42 36.08 0.49
CA SER A 24 -7.02 37.46 0.72
C SER A 24 -7.59 38.43 -0.33
N LEU A 25 -7.73 37.98 -1.58
CA LEU A 25 -8.39 38.75 -2.63
C LEU A 25 -9.90 38.83 -2.39
N ALA A 26 -10.55 37.73 -1.97
CA ALA A 26 -11.96 37.72 -1.63
C ALA A 26 -12.31 38.64 -0.43
N ASP A 27 -11.42 38.78 0.52
CA ASP A 27 -11.59 39.72 1.64
C ASP A 27 -11.62 41.20 1.16
N VAL A 28 -10.93 41.53 0.07
CA VAL A 28 -10.94 42.89 -0.49
C VAL A 28 -12.30 43.23 -1.12
N ASP A 29 -12.97 42.23 -1.70
CA ASP A 29 -14.24 42.42 -2.42
C ASP A 29 -15.48 42.32 -1.52
N PHE A 30 -15.34 41.71 -0.33
CA PHE A 30 -16.48 41.44 0.58
C PHE A 30 -16.85 42.60 1.51
N ASP A 31 -16.09 43.71 1.49
CA ASP A 31 -16.39 44.86 2.32
C ASP A 31 -17.46 45.76 1.60
N PRO A 32 -18.66 45.91 2.16
CA PRO A 32 -19.72 46.75 1.57
C PRO A 32 -19.42 48.27 1.58
N GLY A 33 -18.16 48.66 1.76
CA GLY A 33 -17.77 50.10 1.77
C GLY A 33 -18.09 50.85 3.05
N LEU A 34 -18.52 50.17 4.08
CA LEU A 34 -18.96 50.74 5.36
C LEU A 34 -17.80 50.97 6.37
N THR A 35 -16.62 50.46 6.08
CA THR A 35 -15.46 50.59 6.96
C THR A 35 -14.21 51.08 6.24
N PRO A 36 -13.34 51.89 6.87
CA PRO A 36 -12.09 52.29 6.25
C PRO A 36 -11.21 51.05 6.01
N ARG A 37 -10.88 50.81 4.75
CA ARG A 37 -10.03 49.68 4.34
C ARG A 37 -8.61 49.86 4.88
N PRO A 38 -7.99 48.82 5.46
CA PRO A 38 -6.57 48.88 5.79
C PRO A 38 -5.74 49.04 4.50
N PRO A 39 -4.59 49.73 4.54
CA PRO A 39 -3.69 49.85 3.40
C PRO A 39 -3.35 48.45 2.82
N GLY A 40 -3.39 48.32 1.50
CA GLY A 40 -3.11 47.04 0.84
C GLY A 40 -1.74 46.42 1.20
N ALA A 41 -0.76 47.29 1.51
CA ALA A 41 0.53 46.87 2.01
C ALA A 41 0.43 46.18 3.42
N LEU A 42 -0.48 46.63 4.27
CA LEU A 42 -0.69 46.03 5.60
C LEU A 42 -1.36 44.65 5.49
N THR A 43 -2.37 44.52 4.66
CA THR A 43 -3.04 43.22 4.42
C THR A 43 -2.08 42.21 3.82
N ALA A 44 -1.26 42.62 2.85
CA ALA A 44 -0.23 41.77 2.25
C ALA A 44 0.82 41.31 3.29
N ALA A 45 1.26 42.22 4.16
CA ALA A 45 2.20 41.87 5.25
C ALA A 45 1.59 40.88 6.25
N ILE A 46 0.34 41.08 6.66
CA ILE A 46 -0.37 40.16 7.57
C ILE A 46 -0.51 38.77 6.92
N THR A 47 -0.92 38.72 5.64
CA THR A 47 -1.06 37.46 4.89
C THR A 47 0.28 36.72 4.78
N ALA A 48 1.37 37.43 4.53
CA ALA A 48 2.72 36.85 4.49
C ALA A 48 3.13 36.24 5.85
N VAL A 49 2.86 36.95 6.96
CA VAL A 49 3.15 36.43 8.31
C VAL A 49 2.29 35.21 8.64
N LEU A 50 1.00 35.21 8.29
CA LEU A 50 0.12 34.03 8.43
C LEU A 50 0.67 32.85 7.64
N TRP A 51 1.09 33.07 6.40
CA TRP A 51 1.67 32.01 5.56
C TRP A 51 2.96 31.43 6.17
N VAL A 52 3.88 32.26 6.63
CA VAL A 52 5.10 31.84 7.32
C VAL A 52 4.76 31.04 8.58
N GLY A 53 3.81 31.51 9.40
CA GLY A 53 3.34 30.81 10.59
C GLY A 53 2.75 29.43 10.29
N LEU A 54 1.96 29.30 9.22
CA LEU A 54 1.37 28.03 8.77
C LEU A 54 2.44 27.03 8.29
N LEU A 55 3.51 27.49 7.66
CA LEU A 55 4.64 26.63 7.29
C LEU A 55 5.47 26.21 8.50
N TRP A 56 5.68 27.13 9.44
CA TRP A 56 6.51 26.90 10.61
C TRP A 56 5.87 25.98 11.65
N GLN A 57 4.54 25.94 11.74
CA GLN A 57 3.79 25.16 12.72
C GLN A 57 4.08 23.64 12.72
N ARG A 58 4.58 23.09 11.60
CA ARG A 58 4.99 21.68 11.54
C ARG A 58 6.26 21.38 12.31
N ARG A 59 7.21 22.33 12.34
CA ARG A 59 8.49 22.14 13.01
C ARG A 59 8.43 22.52 14.48
N ARG A 60 7.75 23.64 14.79
CA ARG A 60 7.55 24.14 16.14
C ARG A 60 6.11 24.60 16.33
N PRO A 61 5.21 23.68 16.73
CA PRO A 61 3.79 23.98 16.77
C PRO A 61 3.41 25.06 17.77
N GLU A 62 3.94 25.04 19.00
CA GLU A 62 3.53 26.00 20.04
C GLU A 62 3.89 27.45 19.70
N PRO A 63 5.15 27.82 19.36
CA PRO A 63 5.47 29.21 19.02
C PRO A 63 4.79 29.66 17.71
N ALA A 64 4.58 28.75 16.74
CA ALA A 64 3.84 29.09 15.53
C ALA A 64 2.36 29.38 15.83
N LEU A 65 1.72 28.65 16.74
CA LEU A 65 0.35 28.92 17.17
C LEU A 65 0.25 30.30 17.88
N MET A 66 1.22 30.67 18.70
CA MET A 66 1.28 32.00 19.33
C MET A 66 1.40 33.10 18.28
N LEU A 67 2.30 32.94 17.31
CA LEU A 67 2.46 33.88 16.18
C LEU A 67 1.18 34.04 15.40
N LEU A 68 0.53 32.92 15.04
CA LEU A 68 -0.72 32.91 14.29
C LEU A 68 -1.87 33.57 15.07
N ALA A 69 -1.98 33.30 16.37
CA ALA A 69 -2.97 33.95 17.25
C ALA A 69 -2.76 35.46 17.31
N ALA A 70 -1.53 35.92 17.52
CA ALA A 70 -1.21 37.34 17.52
C ALA A 70 -1.53 38.01 16.15
N THR A 71 -1.16 37.36 15.05
CA THR A 71 -1.41 37.88 13.71
C THR A 71 -2.91 37.92 13.39
N LEU A 72 -3.69 36.90 13.79
CA LEU A 72 -5.14 36.89 13.65
C LEU A 72 -5.82 38.01 14.47
N THR A 73 -5.30 38.32 15.67
CA THR A 73 -5.78 39.45 16.46
C THR A 73 -5.52 40.78 15.76
N VAL A 74 -4.32 40.97 15.19
CA VAL A 74 -3.99 42.16 14.41
C VAL A 74 -4.90 42.26 13.18
N LEU A 75 -5.13 41.15 12.45
CA LEU A 75 -6.05 41.11 11.30
C LEU A 75 -7.47 41.51 11.71
N ALA A 76 -8.01 40.94 12.80
CA ALA A 76 -9.35 41.27 13.30
C ALA A 76 -9.51 42.72 13.65
N VAL A 77 -8.48 43.35 14.25
CA VAL A 77 -8.48 44.81 14.55
C VAL A 77 -8.40 45.64 13.27
N ALA A 78 -7.56 45.23 12.31
CA ALA A 78 -7.34 45.94 11.07
C ALA A 78 -8.57 45.91 10.13
N THR A 79 -9.29 44.77 10.08
CA THR A 79 -10.47 44.56 9.22
C THR A 79 -11.79 44.86 9.91
N ASN A 80 -11.76 45.46 11.11
CA ASN A 80 -12.95 45.74 11.91
C ASN A 80 -13.84 44.51 12.20
N GLY A 81 -13.25 43.33 12.17
CA GLY A 81 -13.85 42.13 12.73
C GLY A 81 -13.88 40.90 11.86
N PHE A 82 -14.70 40.85 10.83
CA PHE A 82 -14.86 39.64 10.03
C PHE A 82 -13.93 39.63 8.83
N SER A 83 -13.15 38.57 8.68
CA SER A 83 -12.27 38.31 7.55
C SER A 83 -12.43 36.85 7.14
N LEU A 84 -12.69 36.58 5.86
CA LEU A 84 -12.76 35.22 5.31
C LEU A 84 -11.43 34.48 5.47
N LEU A 85 -10.33 35.20 5.28
CA LEU A 85 -8.97 34.65 5.50
C LEU A 85 -8.78 34.25 6.97
N GLY A 86 -9.13 35.16 7.91
CA GLY A 86 -9.05 34.90 9.35
C GLY A 86 -9.90 33.70 9.75
N TYR A 87 -11.12 33.62 9.26
CA TYR A 87 -12.03 32.50 9.50
C TYR A 87 -11.46 31.15 9.00
N ALA A 88 -10.95 31.11 7.77
CA ALA A 88 -10.34 29.89 7.22
C ALA A 88 -9.12 29.44 8.00
N VAL A 89 -8.27 30.38 8.45
CA VAL A 89 -7.10 30.07 9.28
C VAL A 89 -7.54 29.54 10.65
N VAL A 90 -8.57 30.08 11.30
CA VAL A 90 -9.12 29.58 12.56
C VAL A 90 -9.64 28.14 12.41
N CYS A 91 -10.41 27.86 11.37
CA CYS A 91 -10.89 26.49 11.07
C CYS A 91 -9.73 25.52 10.83
N TRP A 92 -8.71 25.94 10.07
CA TRP A 92 -7.49 25.16 9.87
C TRP A 92 -6.75 24.90 11.19
N GLN A 93 -6.63 25.89 12.07
CA GLN A 93 -5.98 25.72 13.37
C GLN A 93 -6.74 24.74 14.26
N ALA A 94 -8.06 24.76 14.26
CA ALA A 94 -8.87 23.80 15.00
C ALA A 94 -8.57 22.35 14.53
N TYR A 95 -8.52 22.14 13.22
CA TYR A 95 -8.12 20.85 12.62
C TYR A 95 -6.69 20.47 13.02
N PHE A 96 -5.72 21.39 12.86
CA PHE A 96 -4.30 21.14 13.11
C PHE A 96 -4.03 20.77 14.56
N ILE A 97 -4.60 21.53 15.52
CA ILE A 97 -4.48 21.28 16.96
C ILE A 97 -5.02 19.89 17.30
N ALA A 98 -6.21 19.52 16.76
CA ALA A 98 -6.82 18.24 17.01
C ALA A 98 -6.01 17.05 16.41
N ALA A 99 -5.43 17.24 15.21
CA ALA A 99 -4.71 16.21 14.49
C ALA A 99 -3.28 15.98 14.99
N ASN A 100 -2.57 17.04 15.41
CA ASN A 100 -1.11 16.98 15.59
C ASN A 100 -0.64 17.24 17.03
N LEU A 101 -1.41 17.93 17.89
CA LEU A 101 -0.98 18.18 19.26
C LEU A 101 -1.46 17.09 20.23
N PRO A 102 -0.55 16.31 20.85
CA PRO A 102 -0.94 15.34 21.88
C PRO A 102 -1.16 15.98 23.24
N VAL A 103 -0.32 16.95 23.59
CA VAL A 103 -0.28 17.60 24.91
C VAL A 103 -0.87 19.02 24.79
N ARG A 104 -1.58 19.48 25.83
CA ARG A 104 -2.17 20.83 25.92
C ARG A 104 -3.20 21.19 24.83
N ARG A 105 -3.67 20.21 24.05
CA ARG A 105 -4.66 20.45 22.97
C ARG A 105 -5.94 21.12 23.46
N LYS A 106 -6.40 20.77 24.68
CA LYS A 106 -7.58 21.38 25.30
C LYS A 106 -7.34 22.87 25.57
N LEU A 107 -6.15 23.24 26.07
CA LEU A 107 -5.75 24.61 26.29
C LEU A 107 -5.76 25.42 24.97
N TRP A 108 -5.11 24.89 23.93
CA TRP A 108 -5.02 25.59 22.66
C TRP A 108 -6.38 25.75 21.96
N VAL A 109 -7.27 24.75 22.03
CA VAL A 109 -8.61 24.89 21.44
C VAL A 109 -9.48 25.85 22.23
N THR A 110 -9.36 25.88 23.57
CA THR A 110 -10.06 26.89 24.41
C THR A 110 -9.60 28.29 24.07
N LEU A 111 -8.29 28.52 23.94
CA LEU A 111 -7.74 29.82 23.55
C LEU A 111 -8.20 30.23 22.13
N LEU A 112 -8.22 29.29 21.18
CA LEU A 112 -8.72 29.53 19.83
C LEU A 112 -10.20 29.92 19.84
N LEU A 113 -11.05 29.20 20.60
CA LEU A 113 -12.47 29.51 20.74
C LEU A 113 -12.71 30.86 21.42
N LEU A 114 -12.01 31.15 22.49
CA LEU A 114 -12.11 32.44 23.16
C LEU A 114 -11.68 33.60 22.24
N GLY A 115 -10.60 33.43 21.48
CA GLY A 115 -10.16 34.41 20.49
C GLY A 115 -11.17 34.59 19.36
N ALA A 116 -11.68 33.52 18.77
CA ALA A 116 -12.66 33.57 17.68
C ALA A 116 -13.99 34.21 18.12
N VAL A 117 -14.51 33.81 19.29
CA VAL A 117 -15.76 34.40 19.84
C VAL A 117 -15.53 35.84 20.27
N GLY A 118 -14.40 36.14 20.91
CA GLY A 118 -14.05 37.49 21.35
C GLY A 118 -13.95 38.48 20.16
N THR A 119 -13.33 38.07 19.06
CA THR A 119 -13.25 38.89 17.84
C THR A 119 -14.61 39.11 17.19
N LEU A 120 -15.47 38.10 17.15
CA LEU A 120 -16.84 38.21 16.63
C LEU A 120 -17.71 39.15 17.50
N VAL A 121 -17.63 39.02 18.83
CA VAL A 121 -18.36 39.89 19.73
C VAL A 121 -17.89 41.34 19.61
N LEU A 122 -16.57 41.57 19.55
CA LEU A 122 -16.01 42.91 19.37
C LEU A 122 -16.46 43.52 18.03
N SER A 123 -16.43 42.70 16.94
CA SER A 123 -16.95 43.11 15.62
C SER A 123 -18.42 43.48 15.66
N THR A 124 -19.25 42.67 16.35
CA THR A 124 -20.67 42.94 16.52
C THR A 124 -20.94 44.26 17.23
N VAL A 125 -20.29 44.47 18.36
CA VAL A 125 -20.41 45.71 19.17
C VAL A 125 -19.99 46.94 18.35
N ARG A 126 -18.86 46.84 17.65
CA ARG A 126 -18.34 47.96 16.85
C ARG A 126 -19.25 48.26 15.63
N SER A 127 -19.72 47.25 14.93
CA SER A 127 -20.65 47.40 13.82
C SER A 127 -21.99 47.99 14.27
N TYR A 128 -22.48 47.62 15.45
CA TYR A 128 -23.66 48.18 16.07
C TYR A 128 -23.51 49.71 16.31
N PHE A 129 -22.42 50.11 17.00
CA PHE A 129 -22.15 51.55 17.22
C PHE A 129 -22.00 52.34 15.93
N PHE A 130 -21.31 51.79 14.94
CA PHE A 130 -21.12 52.44 13.65
C PHE A 130 -22.45 52.67 12.90
N LEU A 131 -23.31 51.63 12.80
CA LEU A 131 -24.63 51.71 12.17
C LEU A 131 -25.54 52.70 12.93
N HIS A 132 -25.53 52.70 14.24
CA HIS A 132 -26.31 53.65 15.03
C HIS A 132 -25.88 55.10 14.81
N GLN A 133 -24.56 55.37 14.76
CA GLN A 133 -24.06 56.72 14.54
C GLN A 133 -24.30 57.30 13.12
N ILE A 134 -24.16 56.46 12.09
CA ILE A 134 -24.21 56.91 10.69
C ILE A 134 -25.60 56.84 10.08
N LEU A 135 -26.38 55.78 10.39
CA LEU A 135 -27.66 55.53 9.73
C LEU A 135 -28.88 55.95 10.57
N GLY A 136 -28.67 56.39 11.84
CA GLY A 136 -29.78 56.83 12.70
C GLY A 136 -30.86 55.74 12.84
N LEU A 137 -30.46 54.48 12.86
CA LEU A 137 -31.39 53.33 12.90
C LEU A 137 -32.01 53.17 14.29
N ASP A 138 -32.98 53.97 14.59
CA ASP A 138 -33.82 53.84 15.82
C ASP A 138 -34.96 52.82 15.64
N SER A 139 -35.05 52.12 14.48
CA SER A 139 -36.11 51.18 14.26
C SER A 139 -35.81 49.85 14.95
N THR A 140 -36.73 49.39 15.81
CA THR A 140 -36.70 48.08 16.48
C THR A 140 -36.54 46.90 15.50
N LEU A 141 -37.04 47.02 14.28
CA LEU A 141 -36.90 46.02 13.19
C LEU A 141 -35.43 45.89 12.72
N GLY A 142 -34.68 47.01 12.57
CA GLY A 142 -33.28 46.95 12.17
C GLY A 142 -32.39 46.27 13.25
N LEU A 143 -32.65 46.51 14.51
CA LEU A 143 -31.95 45.88 15.62
C LEU A 143 -32.17 44.38 15.67
N GLN A 144 -33.41 43.89 15.49
CA GLN A 144 -33.73 42.48 15.48
C GLN A 144 -33.01 41.74 14.36
N GLN A 145 -33.03 42.29 13.13
CA GLN A 145 -32.32 41.69 11.97
C GLN A 145 -30.83 41.64 12.18
N PHE A 146 -30.25 42.69 12.76
CA PHE A 146 -28.84 42.74 13.12
C PHE A 146 -28.45 41.63 14.13
N PHE A 147 -29.18 41.49 15.23
CA PHE A 147 -28.90 40.45 16.22
C PHE A 147 -29.09 39.02 15.64
N VAL A 148 -30.11 38.80 14.81
CA VAL A 148 -30.33 37.50 14.14
C VAL A 148 -29.15 37.16 13.23
N LEU A 149 -28.69 38.10 12.41
CA LEU A 149 -27.56 37.87 11.49
C LEU A 149 -26.26 37.54 12.25
N TYR A 150 -25.92 38.31 13.27
CA TYR A 150 -24.67 38.10 14.02
C TYR A 150 -24.75 36.83 14.89
N SER A 151 -25.90 36.49 15.47
CA SER A 151 -26.04 35.21 16.16
C SER A 151 -25.90 34.01 15.22
N ALA A 152 -26.41 34.12 13.98
CA ALA A 152 -26.20 33.10 12.97
C ALA A 152 -24.74 32.97 12.57
N LEU A 153 -24.01 34.08 12.40
CA LEU A 153 -22.56 34.06 12.12
C LEU A 153 -21.76 33.41 13.23
N ILE A 154 -22.06 33.74 14.51
CA ILE A 154 -21.42 33.11 15.67
C ILE A 154 -21.71 31.60 15.66
N PHE A 155 -22.97 31.20 15.45
CA PHE A 155 -23.35 29.78 15.41
C PHE A 155 -22.63 29.02 14.29
N ILE A 156 -22.59 29.56 13.07
CA ILE A 156 -21.90 28.96 11.92
C ILE A 156 -20.38 28.84 12.21
N THR A 157 -19.78 29.84 12.84
CA THR A 157 -18.37 29.82 13.22
C THR A 157 -18.07 28.73 14.24
N LEU A 158 -18.86 28.61 15.29
CA LEU A 158 -18.71 27.55 16.28
C LEU A 158 -18.91 26.17 15.70
N LEU A 159 -19.92 26.01 14.84
CA LEU A 159 -20.22 24.74 14.16
C LEU A 159 -19.06 24.32 13.25
N SER A 160 -18.49 25.22 12.46
CA SER A 160 -17.38 24.92 11.57
C SER A 160 -16.08 24.63 12.33
N ILE A 161 -15.79 25.35 13.42
CA ILE A 161 -14.67 25.03 14.31
C ILE A 161 -14.85 23.62 14.89
N ALA A 162 -16.05 23.28 15.38
CA ALA A 162 -16.37 21.95 15.89
C ALA A 162 -16.21 20.86 14.83
N LEU A 163 -16.66 21.11 13.60
CA LEU A 163 -16.51 20.18 12.47
C LEU A 163 -15.02 19.95 12.14
N CYS A 164 -14.26 21.02 11.98
CA CYS A 164 -12.83 20.95 11.70
C CYS A 164 -12.06 20.23 12.83
N TRP A 165 -12.43 20.47 14.09
CA TRP A 165 -11.92 19.75 15.23
C TRP A 165 -12.21 18.24 15.15
N GLN A 166 -13.45 17.86 14.84
CA GLN A 166 -13.84 16.45 14.67
C GLN A 166 -13.08 15.76 13.52
N LEU A 167 -12.90 16.47 12.40
CA LEU A 167 -12.10 15.97 11.29
C LEU A 167 -10.64 15.76 11.70
N GLY A 168 -10.06 16.66 12.46
CA GLY A 168 -8.71 16.52 13.02
C GLY A 168 -8.57 15.30 13.93
N LEU A 169 -9.54 15.10 14.84
CA LEU A 169 -9.56 13.92 15.71
C LEU A 169 -9.70 12.61 14.93
N ARG A 170 -10.54 12.58 13.88
CA ARG A 170 -10.69 11.42 12.99
C ARG A 170 -9.39 11.11 12.26
N SER A 171 -8.71 12.14 11.73
CA SER A 171 -7.42 12.00 11.05
C SER A 171 -6.36 11.40 11.98
N ARG A 172 -6.27 11.91 13.22
CA ARG A 172 -5.36 11.37 14.24
C ARG A 172 -5.65 9.91 14.58
N ARG A 173 -6.94 9.56 14.82
CA ARG A 173 -7.34 8.18 15.13
C ARG A 173 -6.99 7.24 13.99
N ARG A 174 -7.16 7.67 12.72
CA ARG A 174 -6.77 6.87 11.55
C ARG A 174 -5.27 6.61 11.51
N ARG A 175 -4.44 7.63 11.75
CA ARG A 175 -2.97 7.47 11.79
C ARG A 175 -2.54 6.49 12.88
N LEU A 176 -3.03 6.66 14.10
CA LEU A 176 -2.69 5.76 15.22
C LEU A 176 -3.12 4.31 14.94
N ARG A 177 -4.28 4.10 14.30
CA ARG A 177 -4.71 2.75 13.89
C ARG A 177 -3.80 2.14 12.85
N LEU A 178 -3.36 2.92 11.85
CA LEU A 178 -2.43 2.44 10.83
C LEU A 178 -1.06 2.07 11.46
N GLU A 179 -0.53 2.91 12.34
CA GLU A 179 0.71 2.63 13.07
C GLU A 179 0.58 1.33 13.91
N GLU A 180 -0.56 1.16 14.59
CA GLU A 180 -0.84 -0.05 15.36
C GLU A 180 -0.93 -1.31 14.46
N LEU A 181 -1.59 -1.20 13.29
CA LEU A 181 -1.68 -2.31 12.33
C LEU A 181 -0.31 -2.66 11.75
N HIS A 182 0.52 -1.67 11.41
CA HIS A 182 1.89 -1.91 10.96
C HIS A 182 2.72 -2.61 12.03
N ALA A 183 2.68 -2.12 13.28
CA ALA A 183 3.41 -2.74 14.38
C ALA A 183 2.94 -4.20 14.64
N ARG A 184 1.63 -4.45 14.54
CA ARG A 184 1.10 -5.82 14.66
C ARG A 184 1.54 -6.73 13.51
N ALA A 185 1.56 -6.21 12.28
CA ALA A 185 2.04 -6.96 11.11
C ALA A 185 3.53 -7.32 11.23
N GLU A 186 4.37 -6.38 11.68
CA GLU A 186 5.79 -6.64 11.95
C GLU A 186 5.99 -7.70 13.03
N LEU A 187 5.26 -7.60 14.15
CA LEU A 187 5.33 -8.61 15.22
C LEU A 187 4.86 -9.98 14.73
N ALA A 188 3.79 -10.05 13.94
CA ALA A 188 3.31 -11.30 13.36
C ALA A 188 4.37 -11.93 12.43
N ALA A 189 5.03 -11.12 11.59
CA ALA A 189 6.09 -11.58 10.69
C ALA A 189 7.29 -12.14 11.48
N VAL A 190 7.74 -11.46 12.56
CA VAL A 190 8.82 -11.95 13.42
C VAL A 190 8.44 -13.26 14.14
N THR A 191 7.20 -13.32 14.65
CA THR A 191 6.70 -14.54 15.33
C THR A 191 6.64 -15.71 14.37
N GLU A 192 6.17 -15.49 13.15
CA GLU A 192 6.09 -16.52 12.11
C GLU A 192 7.49 -17.00 11.68
N ARG A 193 8.45 -16.09 11.46
CA ARG A 193 9.85 -16.46 11.20
C ARG A 193 10.44 -17.32 12.32
N THR A 194 10.14 -16.97 13.58
CA THR A 194 10.62 -17.74 14.74
C THR A 194 9.96 -19.12 14.80
N ARG A 195 8.67 -19.23 14.46
CA ARG A 195 7.95 -20.50 14.38
C ARG A 195 8.57 -21.42 13.32
N ILE A 196 8.79 -20.88 12.11
CA ILE A 196 9.38 -21.63 11.00
C ILE A 196 10.80 -22.07 11.32
N ALA A 197 11.62 -21.22 11.96
CA ALA A 197 12.97 -21.58 12.38
C ALA A 197 12.98 -22.75 13.37
N ARG A 198 12.02 -22.81 14.31
CA ARG A 198 11.87 -23.96 15.24
C ARG A 198 11.44 -25.19 14.48
N GLU A 199 10.44 -25.12 13.62
CA GLU A 199 9.94 -26.26 12.83
C GLU A 199 11.05 -26.84 11.94
N MET A 200 11.88 -25.99 11.32
CA MET A 200 13.07 -26.42 10.60
C MET A 200 14.09 -27.13 11.51
N HIS A 201 14.34 -26.57 12.69
CA HIS A 201 15.26 -27.16 13.64
C HIS A 201 14.78 -28.57 14.09
N ASP A 202 13.48 -28.70 14.32
CA ASP A 202 12.88 -29.98 14.75
C ASP A 202 12.97 -31.04 13.64
N ILE A 203 12.73 -30.66 12.37
CA ILE A 203 12.90 -31.56 11.22
C ILE A 203 14.36 -32.02 11.09
N VAL A 204 15.31 -31.09 11.19
CA VAL A 204 16.74 -31.37 11.09
C VAL A 204 17.19 -32.27 12.23
N ALA A 205 16.83 -31.96 13.48
CA ALA A 205 17.19 -32.74 14.67
C ALA A 205 16.64 -34.14 14.60
N HIS A 206 15.37 -34.30 14.19
CA HIS A 206 14.72 -35.62 14.10
C HIS A 206 15.36 -36.48 12.99
N SER A 207 15.54 -35.93 11.79
CA SER A 207 16.13 -36.66 10.66
C SER A 207 17.62 -37.00 10.92
N LEU A 208 18.39 -36.10 11.54
CA LEU A 208 19.78 -36.36 11.88
C LEU A 208 19.90 -37.48 12.93
N THR A 209 19.02 -37.50 13.94
CA THR A 209 18.98 -38.56 14.93
C THR A 209 18.67 -39.92 14.29
N ALA A 210 17.71 -39.98 13.36
CA ALA A 210 17.38 -41.17 12.60
C ALA A 210 18.56 -41.66 11.75
N VAL A 211 19.22 -40.73 11.04
CA VAL A 211 20.42 -41.06 10.23
C VAL A 211 21.56 -41.62 11.07
N ILE A 212 21.85 -41.02 12.23
CA ILE A 212 22.89 -41.51 13.14
C ILE A 212 22.55 -42.93 13.63
N ALA A 213 21.31 -43.16 14.08
CA ALA A 213 20.88 -44.47 14.55
C ALA A 213 20.98 -45.56 13.46
N GLN A 214 20.59 -45.24 12.22
CA GLN A 214 20.71 -46.13 11.06
C GLN A 214 22.18 -46.39 10.69
N ALA A 215 23.03 -45.36 10.75
CA ALA A 215 24.47 -45.52 10.49
C ALA A 215 25.16 -46.43 11.50
N ASP A 216 24.85 -46.27 12.80
CA ASP A 216 25.38 -47.11 13.86
C ASP A 216 24.88 -48.54 13.77
N GLY A 217 23.58 -48.75 13.50
CA GLY A 217 22.99 -50.07 13.27
C GLY A 217 23.59 -50.76 12.05
N GLY A 218 23.70 -50.06 10.91
CA GLY A 218 24.32 -50.57 9.68
C GLY A 218 25.79 -50.96 9.87
N ARG A 219 26.55 -50.14 10.62
CA ARG A 219 27.96 -50.43 10.96
C ARG A 219 28.10 -51.69 11.80
N TYR A 220 27.19 -51.93 12.75
CA TYR A 220 27.18 -53.14 13.57
C TYR A 220 26.81 -54.38 12.74
N ALA A 221 25.78 -54.24 11.88
CA ALA A 221 25.31 -55.33 11.02
C ALA A 221 26.31 -55.73 9.94
N ALA A 222 27.12 -54.82 9.46
CA ALA A 222 28.06 -55.03 8.34
C ALA A 222 29.02 -56.20 8.52
N ARG A 223 29.34 -56.58 9.78
CA ARG A 223 30.24 -57.71 10.11
C ARG A 223 29.60 -59.08 9.92
N HIS A 224 28.27 -59.17 10.01
CA HIS A 224 27.55 -60.44 10.06
C HIS A 224 26.48 -60.55 8.97
N ASN A 225 26.00 -59.45 8.44
CA ASN A 225 24.98 -59.37 7.39
C ASN A 225 25.21 -58.15 6.49
N PRO A 226 25.97 -58.30 5.40
CA PRO A 226 26.23 -57.21 4.46
C PRO A 226 24.97 -56.60 3.81
N GLU A 227 23.91 -57.39 3.58
CA GLU A 227 22.65 -56.89 3.02
C GLU A 227 21.94 -55.92 3.96
N ALA A 228 21.94 -56.19 5.25
CA ALA A 228 21.38 -55.28 6.26
C ALA A 228 22.11 -53.93 6.32
N ALA A 229 23.45 -53.93 6.05
CA ALA A 229 24.22 -52.71 5.94
C ALA A 229 23.84 -51.87 4.69
N LEU A 230 23.61 -52.56 3.56
CA LEU A 230 23.12 -51.86 2.32
C LEU A 230 21.71 -51.29 2.52
N GLN A 231 20.80 -51.98 3.18
CA GLN A 231 19.48 -51.47 3.53
C GLN A 231 19.57 -50.23 4.45
N ALA A 232 20.45 -50.23 5.44
CA ALA A 232 20.66 -49.08 6.31
C ALA A 232 21.15 -47.86 5.53
N LEU A 233 22.06 -48.00 4.56
CA LEU A 233 22.54 -46.96 3.68
C LEU A 233 21.41 -46.39 2.78
N THR A 234 20.57 -47.28 2.27
CA THR A 234 19.39 -46.88 1.47
C THR A 234 18.40 -46.06 2.30
N THR A 235 18.11 -46.48 3.52
CA THR A 235 17.25 -45.77 4.46
C THR A 235 17.81 -44.40 4.83
N ILE A 236 19.12 -44.28 5.09
CA ILE A 236 19.82 -43.02 5.35
C ILE A 236 19.64 -42.06 4.16
N SER A 237 19.85 -42.57 2.92
CA SER A 237 19.69 -41.76 1.70
C SER A 237 18.26 -41.25 1.54
N HIS A 238 17.24 -42.08 1.79
CA HIS A 238 15.84 -41.70 1.73
C HIS A 238 15.50 -40.66 2.81
N THR A 239 15.82 -40.91 4.07
CA THR A 239 15.58 -39.98 5.18
C THR A 239 16.21 -38.61 4.93
N GLY A 240 17.43 -38.58 4.38
CA GLY A 240 18.10 -37.30 4.03
C GLY A 240 17.39 -36.52 2.90
N ARG A 241 16.92 -37.25 1.86
CA ARG A 241 16.16 -36.60 0.76
C ARG A 241 14.82 -36.07 1.21
N ASP A 242 14.12 -36.82 2.06
CA ASP A 242 12.83 -36.41 2.60
C ASP A 242 12.96 -35.15 3.47
N ALA A 243 13.96 -35.13 4.38
CA ALA A 243 14.25 -33.95 5.19
C ALA A 243 14.57 -32.70 4.36
N LEU A 244 15.38 -32.84 3.29
CA LEU A 244 15.68 -31.76 2.38
C LEU A 244 14.44 -31.28 1.62
N THR A 245 13.55 -32.17 1.24
CA THR A 245 12.30 -31.83 0.55
C THR A 245 11.34 -31.08 1.46
N GLN A 246 11.17 -31.51 2.71
CA GLN A 246 10.37 -30.83 3.72
C GLN A 246 10.90 -29.43 4.04
N MET A 247 12.23 -29.28 4.22
CA MET A 247 12.84 -27.96 4.42
C MET A 247 12.64 -27.01 3.23
N ARG A 248 12.78 -27.52 1.99
CA ARG A 248 12.52 -26.72 0.78
C ARG A 248 11.08 -26.26 0.67
N GLN A 249 10.12 -27.10 1.08
CA GLN A 249 8.71 -26.74 1.12
C GLN A 249 8.43 -25.61 2.11
N LEU A 250 9.01 -25.66 3.32
CA LEU A 250 8.88 -24.61 4.32
C LEU A 250 9.53 -23.30 3.87
N LEU A 251 10.71 -23.35 3.24
CA LEU A 251 11.40 -22.17 2.70
C LEU A 251 10.71 -21.56 1.49
N SER A 252 9.98 -22.34 0.70
CA SER A 252 9.25 -21.81 -0.47
C SER A 252 8.14 -20.85 -0.06
N VAL A 253 7.47 -21.11 1.07
CA VAL A 253 6.44 -20.24 1.63
C VAL A 253 7.00 -18.87 2.04
N LEU A 254 8.26 -18.80 2.47
CA LEU A 254 8.93 -17.54 2.85
C LEU A 254 9.51 -16.77 1.64
N ARG A 255 9.83 -17.48 0.54
CA ARG A 255 10.41 -16.86 -0.65
C ARG A 255 9.40 -16.15 -1.55
N ASP A 256 8.13 -16.51 -1.50
CA ASP A 256 7.09 -15.85 -2.31
C ASP A 256 6.85 -14.38 -1.90
N ASP A 257 7.23 -13.98 -0.68
CA ASP A 257 7.10 -12.58 -0.21
C ASP A 257 8.35 -11.70 -0.47
N ASP A 258 9.58 -12.28 -0.48
CA ASP A 258 10.82 -11.49 -0.56
C ASP A 258 11.39 -11.32 -1.98
N THR A 259 10.89 -12.04 -2.99
CA THR A 259 11.42 -11.95 -4.37
C THR A 259 10.77 -10.86 -5.23
N ARG A 260 10.10 -9.88 -4.62
CA ARG A 260 9.53 -8.73 -5.36
C ARG A 260 10.52 -7.59 -5.65
N GLU A 261 11.76 -7.66 -5.17
CA GLU A 261 12.74 -6.60 -5.47
C GLU A 261 14.08 -7.16 -5.94
N THR A 262 14.54 -6.61 -7.08
CA THR A 262 15.92 -6.60 -7.61
C THR A 262 16.49 -7.88 -8.25
N SER A 263 15.90 -8.29 -9.38
CA SER A 263 16.66 -8.61 -10.60
C SER A 263 15.64 -8.78 -11.73
N SER A 264 15.99 -8.47 -12.97
CA SER A 264 15.08 -8.56 -14.14
C SER A 264 14.28 -9.87 -14.09
N SER A 265 12.99 -9.76 -13.74
CA SER A 265 12.09 -10.91 -13.63
C SER A 265 12.18 -11.70 -14.94
N PRO A 266 12.41 -13.05 -14.91
CA PRO A 266 12.53 -13.81 -16.11
C PRO A 266 11.24 -13.72 -16.92
N GLY A 267 11.34 -13.29 -18.16
CA GLY A 267 10.24 -13.20 -19.11
C GLY A 267 10.27 -14.35 -20.13
N LEU A 268 9.52 -14.17 -21.22
CA LEU A 268 9.45 -15.11 -22.33
C LEU A 268 10.82 -15.36 -23.00
N GLU A 269 11.76 -14.44 -22.90
CA GLU A 269 13.11 -14.58 -23.44
C GLU A 269 13.93 -15.69 -22.77
N ARG A 270 13.52 -16.13 -21.59
CA ARG A 270 14.20 -17.20 -20.85
C ARG A 270 13.47 -18.56 -20.91
N ILE A 271 12.44 -18.69 -21.74
CA ILE A 271 11.75 -19.98 -21.91
C ILE A 271 12.69 -21.05 -22.49
N GLU A 272 13.60 -20.68 -23.39
CA GLU A 272 14.59 -21.59 -23.95
C GLU A 272 15.46 -22.28 -22.89
N GLU A 273 15.79 -21.55 -21.80
CA GLU A 273 16.54 -22.13 -20.67
C GLU A 273 15.72 -23.25 -19.99
N LEU A 274 14.41 -23.06 -19.82
CA LEU A 274 13.50 -24.08 -19.26
C LEU A 274 13.39 -25.31 -20.16
N LEU A 275 13.32 -25.10 -21.48
CA LEU A 275 13.28 -26.19 -22.45
C LEU A 275 14.55 -27.04 -22.38
N HIS A 276 15.71 -26.42 -22.36
CA HIS A 276 16.99 -27.10 -22.20
C HIS A 276 17.10 -27.88 -20.89
N GLU A 277 16.53 -27.35 -19.80
CA GLU A 277 16.52 -28.03 -18.52
C GLU A 277 15.63 -29.28 -18.56
N ALA A 278 14.45 -29.17 -19.11
CA ALA A 278 13.53 -30.29 -19.25
C ALA A 278 14.07 -31.38 -20.23
N GLN A 279 14.74 -30.96 -21.31
CA GLN A 279 15.42 -31.90 -22.23
C GLN A 279 16.54 -32.68 -21.54
N ARG A 280 17.30 -32.07 -20.65
CA ARG A 280 18.28 -32.76 -19.81
C ARG A 280 17.63 -33.76 -18.85
N GLY A 281 16.38 -33.51 -18.45
CA GLY A 281 15.55 -34.43 -17.69
C GLY A 281 14.92 -35.57 -18.49
N GLY A 282 15.20 -35.65 -19.79
CA GLY A 282 14.70 -36.72 -20.68
C GLY A 282 13.37 -36.41 -21.37
N VAL A 283 12.87 -35.19 -21.30
CA VAL A 283 11.65 -34.77 -22.01
C VAL A 283 12.03 -34.26 -23.39
N HIS A 284 11.48 -34.88 -24.46
CA HIS A 284 11.68 -34.40 -25.83
C HIS A 284 10.64 -33.36 -26.18
N ILE A 285 11.07 -32.08 -26.29
CA ILE A 285 10.14 -30.95 -26.45
C ILE A 285 10.15 -30.45 -27.88
N ASP A 286 8.99 -30.49 -28.53
CA ASP A 286 8.70 -29.86 -29.82
C ASP A 286 8.15 -28.44 -29.53
N TRP A 287 8.96 -27.43 -29.90
CA TRP A 287 8.64 -26.01 -29.64
C TRP A 287 8.09 -25.32 -30.87
N HIS A 288 6.90 -24.73 -30.76
CA HIS A 288 6.25 -23.97 -31.82
C HIS A 288 5.87 -22.58 -31.35
N GLU A 289 6.16 -21.57 -32.14
CA GLU A 289 5.71 -20.20 -31.96
C GLU A 289 4.94 -19.73 -33.21
N THR A 290 3.69 -19.27 -33.03
CA THR A 290 2.80 -18.88 -34.13
C THR A 290 2.39 -17.42 -33.98
N GLY A 291 2.34 -16.69 -35.11
CA GLY A 291 2.00 -15.25 -35.11
C GLY A 291 3.22 -14.35 -34.89
N THR A 292 2.96 -13.06 -34.70
CA THR A 292 4.02 -12.05 -34.45
C THR A 292 4.17 -11.79 -32.96
N ARG A 293 5.33 -12.13 -32.42
CA ARG A 293 5.66 -11.90 -31.00
C ARG A 293 5.51 -10.43 -30.64
N ARG A 294 4.80 -10.17 -29.56
CA ARG A 294 4.55 -8.83 -29.00
C ARG A 294 5.27 -8.66 -27.68
N GLN A 295 5.58 -7.42 -27.33
CA GLN A 295 6.15 -7.12 -26.04
C GLN A 295 5.05 -7.25 -24.96
N LEU A 296 5.26 -8.12 -23.99
CA LEU A 296 4.41 -8.24 -22.83
C LEU A 296 4.90 -7.31 -21.71
N ASP A 297 3.95 -6.84 -20.91
CA ASP A 297 4.26 -6.27 -19.62
C ASP A 297 5.09 -7.25 -18.76
N PRO A 298 6.13 -6.80 -18.02
CA PRO A 298 7.02 -7.68 -17.24
C PRO A 298 6.29 -8.65 -16.31
N ALA A 299 5.18 -8.22 -15.69
CA ALA A 299 4.39 -9.07 -14.80
C ALA A 299 3.67 -10.21 -15.56
N ARG A 300 3.16 -9.93 -16.77
CA ARG A 300 2.57 -10.94 -17.65
C ARG A 300 3.63 -11.90 -18.19
N GLY A 301 4.78 -11.37 -18.60
CA GLY A 301 5.92 -12.18 -19.04
C GLY A 301 6.38 -13.17 -17.98
N LEU A 302 6.52 -12.71 -16.73
CA LEU A 302 6.83 -13.58 -15.58
C LEU A 302 5.74 -14.63 -15.35
N THR A 303 4.47 -14.26 -15.49
CA THR A 303 3.36 -15.19 -15.32
C THR A 303 3.41 -16.32 -16.33
N VAL A 304 3.64 -16.01 -17.62
CA VAL A 304 3.80 -17.02 -18.66
C VAL A 304 5.01 -17.91 -18.38
N TYR A 305 6.15 -17.34 -18.04
CA TYR A 305 7.35 -18.09 -17.65
C TYR A 305 7.07 -19.09 -16.53
N ARG A 306 6.41 -18.67 -15.45
CA ARG A 306 6.07 -19.52 -14.30
C ARG A 306 5.07 -20.63 -14.66
N ILE A 307 4.14 -20.35 -15.56
CA ILE A 307 3.17 -21.36 -16.02
C ILE A 307 3.90 -22.45 -16.84
N VAL A 308 4.78 -22.07 -17.77
CA VAL A 308 5.58 -23.02 -18.54
C VAL A 308 6.49 -23.84 -17.62
N GLN A 309 7.15 -23.19 -16.67
CA GLN A 309 7.99 -23.85 -15.67
C GLN A 309 7.23 -24.93 -14.87
N GLU A 310 6.04 -24.59 -14.38
CA GLU A 310 5.20 -25.50 -13.62
C GLU A 310 4.69 -26.67 -14.51
N ALA A 311 4.30 -26.37 -15.76
CA ALA A 311 3.85 -27.39 -16.70
C ALA A 311 4.97 -28.40 -17.01
N LEU A 312 6.18 -27.93 -17.31
CA LEU A 312 7.34 -28.80 -17.57
C LEU A 312 7.75 -29.60 -16.33
N THR A 313 7.68 -28.98 -15.15
CA THR A 313 7.91 -29.67 -13.87
C THR A 313 6.89 -30.79 -13.65
N ASN A 314 5.62 -30.55 -13.97
CA ASN A 314 4.57 -31.56 -13.87
C ASN A 314 4.81 -32.72 -14.84
N ILE A 315 5.25 -32.46 -16.07
CA ILE A 315 5.62 -33.50 -17.02
C ILE A 315 6.75 -34.37 -16.43
N MET A 316 7.83 -33.76 -15.98
CA MET A 316 8.97 -34.49 -15.38
C MET A 316 8.56 -35.33 -14.17
N LYS A 317 7.62 -34.84 -13.34
CA LYS A 317 7.15 -35.54 -12.13
C LYS A 317 6.17 -36.67 -12.43
N HIS A 318 5.25 -36.47 -13.38
CA HIS A 318 4.12 -37.35 -13.55
C HIS A 318 4.23 -38.24 -14.79
N ALA A 319 4.92 -37.80 -15.85
CA ALA A 319 5.15 -38.60 -17.06
C ALA A 319 6.59 -39.10 -17.16
N GLY A 320 7.57 -38.41 -16.56
CA GLY A 320 8.98 -38.72 -16.69
C GLY A 320 9.54 -38.43 -18.08
N PRO A 321 10.52 -39.23 -18.57
CA PRO A 321 11.00 -39.13 -19.95
C PRO A 321 9.86 -39.39 -20.94
N THR A 322 9.49 -38.39 -21.72
CA THR A 322 8.36 -38.49 -22.67
C THR A 322 8.45 -37.40 -23.74
N ASP A 323 7.64 -37.51 -24.78
CA ASP A 323 7.48 -36.47 -25.78
C ASP A 323 6.49 -35.41 -25.31
N ALA A 324 6.85 -34.14 -25.51
CA ALA A 324 6.01 -32.99 -25.18
C ALA A 324 6.01 -31.97 -26.31
N ARG A 325 4.94 -31.19 -26.41
CA ARG A 325 4.80 -30.08 -27.34
C ARG A 325 4.46 -28.83 -26.56
N LEU A 326 5.23 -27.78 -26.79
CA LEU A 326 4.97 -26.44 -26.27
C LEU A 326 4.63 -25.52 -27.43
N GLU A 327 3.48 -24.90 -27.39
CA GLU A 327 3.02 -23.95 -28.39
C GLU A 327 2.70 -22.60 -27.76
N VAL A 328 3.26 -21.53 -28.37
CA VAL A 328 2.94 -20.15 -28.02
C VAL A 328 2.31 -19.47 -29.22
N ASP A 329 1.05 -19.09 -29.09
CA ASP A 329 0.26 -18.51 -30.16
C ASP A 329 -0.06 -17.04 -29.90
N TRP A 330 0.42 -16.18 -30.82
CA TRP A 330 0.23 -14.72 -30.85
C TRP A 330 -0.81 -14.28 -31.89
N SER A 331 -1.52 -15.22 -32.53
CA SER A 331 -2.45 -14.91 -33.64
C SER A 331 -3.62 -14.03 -33.20
N ALA A 332 -4.06 -14.15 -31.95
CA ALA A 332 -5.09 -13.29 -31.40
C ALA A 332 -4.55 -11.88 -31.10
N ALA A 333 -5.26 -10.81 -31.52
CA ALA A 333 -4.80 -9.43 -31.40
C ALA A 333 -4.66 -8.94 -29.94
N SER A 334 -5.42 -9.53 -29.01
CA SER A 334 -5.53 -9.05 -27.63
C SER A 334 -5.14 -10.07 -26.55
N SER A 335 -4.65 -11.25 -26.96
CA SER A 335 -4.23 -12.29 -26.01
C SER A 335 -3.04 -13.10 -26.54
N ILE A 336 -2.31 -13.73 -25.62
CA ILE A 336 -1.33 -14.78 -25.89
C ILE A 336 -1.93 -16.09 -25.37
N ARG A 337 -1.83 -17.16 -26.18
CA ARG A 337 -2.18 -18.50 -25.75
C ARG A 337 -0.91 -19.34 -25.63
N VAL A 338 -0.79 -20.06 -24.52
CA VAL A 338 0.30 -21.01 -24.29
C VAL A 338 -0.31 -22.36 -24.02
N SER A 339 0.07 -23.36 -24.81
CA SER A 339 -0.37 -24.75 -24.69
C SER A 339 0.83 -25.66 -24.46
N VAL A 340 0.73 -26.53 -23.48
CA VAL A 340 1.73 -27.56 -23.18
C VAL A 340 1.02 -28.91 -23.21
N ASP A 341 1.40 -29.75 -24.13
CA ASP A 341 0.90 -31.12 -24.30
C ASP A 341 2.02 -32.12 -24.03
N ASN A 342 1.72 -33.23 -23.39
CA ASN A 342 2.68 -34.33 -23.23
C ASN A 342 2.04 -35.68 -23.54
N ALA A 343 2.83 -36.60 -24.07
CA ALA A 343 2.46 -37.98 -24.20
C ALA A 343 2.39 -38.70 -22.82
N PRO A 344 1.67 -39.82 -22.71
CA PRO A 344 1.67 -40.61 -21.48
C PRO A 344 3.08 -41.12 -21.17
N GLY A 345 3.43 -41.17 -19.91
CA GLY A 345 4.74 -41.63 -19.45
C GLY A 345 4.92 -43.14 -19.64
N THR A 346 6.15 -43.57 -19.89
CA THR A 346 6.51 -44.99 -20.06
C THR A 346 6.80 -45.73 -18.76
N GLY A 347 6.86 -45.03 -17.61
CA GLY A 347 7.19 -45.58 -16.30
C GLY A 347 5.98 -45.81 -15.41
N VAL A 348 6.05 -46.80 -14.52
CA VAL A 348 5.12 -46.96 -13.41
C VAL A 348 5.53 -45.90 -12.38
N TYR A 349 5.06 -44.67 -12.57
CA TYR A 349 5.18 -43.63 -11.56
C TYR A 349 4.07 -43.87 -10.53
N GLU A 350 4.45 -44.21 -9.31
CA GLU A 350 3.50 -44.19 -8.18
C GLU A 350 2.78 -42.86 -8.21
N ALA A 351 1.45 -42.91 -8.12
CA ALA A 351 0.61 -41.71 -7.98
C ALA A 351 1.01 -40.98 -6.72
N VAL A 352 2.05 -40.17 -6.81
CA VAL A 352 2.40 -39.23 -5.75
C VAL A 352 1.17 -38.33 -5.59
N ASP A 353 0.63 -38.33 -4.38
CA ASP A 353 -0.55 -37.57 -3.95
C ASP A 353 -0.50 -36.15 -4.54
N SER A 354 -1.01 -36.00 -5.75
CA SER A 354 -1.06 -34.71 -6.45
C SER A 354 -2.20 -33.93 -5.83
N THR A 355 -1.87 -33.10 -4.86
CA THR A 355 -2.83 -32.20 -4.18
C THR A 355 -3.49 -31.19 -5.14
N GLY A 356 -3.32 -31.31 -6.45
CA GLY A 356 -3.87 -30.41 -7.49
C GLY A 356 -3.38 -28.96 -7.37
N ARG A 357 -2.47 -28.68 -6.44
CA ARG A 357 -2.00 -27.31 -6.13
C ARG A 357 -1.27 -26.64 -7.30
N GLY A 358 -0.54 -27.38 -8.11
CA GLY A 358 0.17 -26.85 -9.28
C GLY A 358 -0.80 -26.28 -10.33
N LEU A 359 -1.82 -27.07 -10.70
CA LEU A 359 -2.84 -26.66 -11.66
C LEU A 359 -3.69 -25.48 -11.15
N GLN A 360 -4.06 -25.53 -9.87
CA GLN A 360 -4.78 -24.42 -9.24
C GLN A 360 -3.92 -23.14 -9.20
N GLY A 361 -2.63 -23.24 -8.89
CA GLY A 361 -1.69 -22.12 -8.91
C GLY A 361 -1.54 -21.50 -10.30
N MET A 362 -1.52 -22.32 -11.39
CA MET A 362 -1.54 -21.81 -12.76
C MET A 362 -2.83 -21.05 -13.07
N ARG A 363 -4.00 -21.55 -12.64
CA ARG A 363 -5.29 -20.87 -12.81
C ARG A 363 -5.34 -19.53 -12.08
N GLU A 364 -4.88 -19.47 -10.83
CA GLU A 364 -4.83 -18.25 -10.02
C GLU A 364 -3.91 -17.19 -10.65
N ARG A 365 -2.72 -17.61 -11.09
CA ARG A 365 -1.77 -16.72 -11.79
C ARG A 365 -2.34 -16.15 -13.09
N ALA A 366 -2.99 -16.97 -13.93
CA ALA A 366 -3.64 -16.50 -15.14
C ALA A 366 -4.76 -15.49 -14.81
N ARG A 367 -5.57 -15.77 -13.79
CA ARG A 367 -6.70 -14.92 -13.37
C ARG A 367 -6.29 -13.54 -12.88
N ILE A 368 -5.10 -13.39 -12.25
CA ILE A 368 -4.56 -12.09 -11.82
C ILE A 368 -4.47 -11.10 -12.99
N HIS A 369 -4.20 -11.62 -14.21
CA HIS A 369 -4.11 -10.82 -15.43
C HIS A 369 -5.37 -10.88 -16.30
N GLY A 370 -6.51 -11.33 -15.76
CA GLY A 370 -7.76 -11.47 -16.51
C GLY A 370 -7.78 -12.63 -17.49
N GLY A 371 -6.80 -13.54 -17.40
CA GLY A 371 -6.67 -14.72 -18.23
C GLY A 371 -7.41 -15.94 -17.71
N THR A 372 -7.31 -17.03 -18.45
CA THR A 372 -7.91 -18.33 -18.12
C THR A 372 -6.89 -19.47 -18.26
N ALA A 373 -7.01 -20.50 -17.42
CA ALA A 373 -6.26 -21.74 -17.56
C ALA A 373 -7.23 -22.93 -17.61
N ARG A 374 -6.98 -23.84 -18.53
CA ARG A 374 -7.73 -25.07 -18.75
C ARG A 374 -6.76 -26.22 -18.84
N TRP A 375 -7.19 -27.40 -18.49
CA TRP A 375 -6.43 -28.64 -18.63
C TRP A 375 -7.36 -29.81 -18.89
N GLY A 376 -6.83 -30.86 -19.50
CA GLY A 376 -7.57 -32.07 -19.87
C GLY A 376 -6.70 -32.99 -20.72
N ASP A 377 -7.37 -33.88 -21.49
CA ASP A 377 -6.70 -34.80 -22.39
C ASP A 377 -6.02 -34.07 -23.54
N SER A 378 -4.83 -34.53 -23.92
CA SER A 378 -4.11 -33.97 -25.08
C SER A 378 -4.82 -34.26 -26.38
N GLN A 379 -4.84 -33.27 -27.27
CA GLN A 379 -5.32 -33.47 -28.65
C GLN A 379 -4.23 -34.01 -29.59
N TYR A 380 -2.96 -33.95 -29.18
CA TYR A 380 -1.81 -34.37 -29.95
C TYR A 380 -1.32 -35.77 -29.59
N TYR A 381 -1.49 -36.19 -28.35
CA TYR A 381 -1.01 -37.48 -27.86
C TYR A 381 -2.16 -38.26 -27.22
N GLU A 382 -2.45 -39.43 -27.78
CA GLU A 382 -3.48 -40.33 -27.24
C GLU A 382 -3.12 -40.77 -25.81
N GLY A 383 -4.03 -40.54 -24.86
CA GLY A 383 -3.78 -40.76 -23.44
C GLY A 383 -2.84 -39.75 -22.77
N GLY A 384 -2.46 -38.69 -23.47
CA GLY A 384 -1.64 -37.60 -22.97
C GLY A 384 -2.42 -36.55 -22.19
N PHE A 385 -1.72 -35.54 -21.70
CA PHE A 385 -2.29 -34.45 -20.91
C PHE A 385 -1.97 -33.10 -21.55
N ASN A 386 -2.92 -32.17 -21.46
CA ASN A 386 -2.78 -30.80 -21.96
C ASN A 386 -3.04 -29.77 -20.85
N VAL A 387 -2.26 -28.71 -20.88
CA VAL A 387 -2.53 -27.46 -20.15
C VAL A 387 -2.50 -26.32 -21.13
N THR A 388 -3.60 -25.58 -21.23
CA THR A 388 -3.71 -24.38 -22.09
C THR A 388 -4.03 -23.16 -21.23
N VAL A 389 -3.27 -22.09 -21.41
CA VAL A 389 -3.46 -20.82 -20.70
C VAL A 389 -3.60 -19.69 -21.73
N GLU A 390 -4.55 -18.82 -21.52
CA GLU A 390 -4.76 -17.62 -22.32
C GLU A 390 -4.69 -16.39 -21.41
N ILE A 391 -3.84 -15.41 -21.79
CA ILE A 391 -3.61 -14.18 -21.03
C ILE A 391 -3.81 -12.99 -21.96
N PRO A 392 -4.63 -11.99 -21.61
CA PRO A 392 -4.74 -10.71 -22.34
C PRO A 392 -3.38 -10.00 -22.41
N THR A 393 -3.06 -9.42 -23.57
CA THR A 393 -1.77 -8.73 -23.84
C THR A 393 -1.89 -7.21 -23.68
#